data_e7d6a76d5fedd94a9f118f05a46f7d86
#
_entry.id   e7d6a76d5fedd94a9f118f05a46f7d86
#
_cell.length_a   1.000
_cell.length_b   1.000
_cell.length_c   1.000
_cell.angle_alpha   90.00
_cell.angle_beta   90.00
_cell.angle_gamma   90.00
#
_symmetry.space_group_name_H-M   'P 1'
#
loop_
_entity.id
_entity.type
_entity.pdbx_description
1 polymer ?
#
loop_
_entity_poly.entity_id
_entity_poly.type
_entity_poly.pdbx_seq_one_letter_code
_entity_poly.pdbx_strand_id
1 'polypeptide(L)'
;MRRHLFIAFIILGATANTGWAMEFSADQTTRIGKSTMTGKIYFQPDRWRVEMASAEGPKVSINRLDRAVTWLLLPNRSYVELPLRIDQIPRVGPTIEGEVARKHVGNEPVSGRKTEKYEVTVESDGKRQIIYQWVAPDIKFTMKTASADGKWESVYSSVTIGPQRPDLFDLPAGYTKVSVQK
;
A
#
# COMPACT_ATOMS: atom_id res chain seq x y z
N MET A 1 -36.20 -35.58 44.47
CA MET A 1 -36.05 -35.30 43.00
C MET A 1 -35.22 -34.05 42.81
N ARG A 2 -33.90 -34.14 42.54
CA ARG A 2 -33.01 -33.02 42.32
C ARG A 2 -32.79 -32.87 40.81
N ARG A 3 -33.27 -31.75 40.24
CA ARG A 3 -33.09 -31.40 38.83
C ARG A 3 -31.70 -30.75 38.69
N HIS A 4 -30.76 -31.39 37.99
CA HIS A 4 -29.49 -30.82 37.58
C HIS A 4 -29.72 -29.95 36.34
N LEU A 5 -29.46 -28.63 36.49
CA LEU A 5 -29.50 -27.67 35.41
C LEU A 5 -28.10 -27.68 34.74
N PHE A 6 -28.01 -28.22 33.52
CA PHE A 6 -26.80 -28.08 32.71
C PHE A 6 -26.78 -26.71 32.03
N ILE A 7 -25.85 -25.88 32.46
CA ILE A 7 -25.57 -24.61 31.75
C ILE A 7 -24.55 -24.93 30.67
N ALA A 8 -24.99 -24.93 29.42
CA ALA A 8 -24.08 -25.00 28.26
C ALA A 8 -23.40 -23.67 28.04
N PHE A 9 -22.10 -23.62 28.25
CA PHE A 9 -21.24 -22.48 27.86
C PHE A 9 -21.06 -22.52 26.33
N ILE A 10 -21.72 -21.60 25.63
CA ILE A 10 -21.44 -21.35 24.20
C ILE A 10 -20.20 -20.46 24.16
N ILE A 11 -19.05 -21.06 23.84
CA ILE A 11 -17.84 -20.32 23.51
C ILE A 11 -18.06 -19.72 22.11
N LEU A 12 -18.41 -18.44 22.05
CA LEU A 12 -18.40 -17.68 20.82
C LEU A 12 -16.93 -17.51 20.40
N GLY A 13 -16.46 -18.37 19.52
CA GLY A 13 -15.16 -18.24 18.88
C GLY A 13 -15.14 -16.97 18.04
N ALA A 14 -14.51 -15.93 18.54
CA ALA A 14 -14.14 -14.78 17.71
C ALA A 14 -13.17 -15.29 16.66
N THR A 15 -13.64 -15.52 15.42
CA THR A 15 -12.76 -15.68 14.27
C THR A 15 -12.07 -14.36 14.05
N ALA A 16 -10.84 -14.25 14.56
CA ALA A 16 -9.94 -13.17 14.17
C ALA A 16 -9.82 -13.25 12.64
N ASN A 17 -10.40 -12.27 11.95
CA ASN A 17 -10.13 -12.04 10.55
C ASN A 17 -8.64 -11.73 10.46
N THR A 18 -7.81 -12.72 10.20
CA THR A 18 -6.41 -12.55 9.86
C THR A 18 -6.36 -11.95 8.45
N GLY A 19 -6.77 -10.67 8.34
CA GLY A 19 -6.41 -9.84 7.22
C GLY A 19 -4.89 -9.93 7.08
N TRP A 20 -4.42 -10.23 5.89
CA TRP A 20 -3.01 -10.42 5.57
C TRP A 20 -2.23 -9.18 6.01
N ALA A 21 -1.59 -9.29 7.17
CA ALA A 21 -0.70 -8.26 7.69
C ALA A 21 0.65 -8.38 6.96
N MET A 22 0.65 -8.10 5.63
CA MET A 22 1.88 -8.10 4.86
C MET A 22 2.69 -6.86 5.22
N GLU A 23 3.91 -7.08 5.69
CA GLU A 23 4.92 -6.04 5.79
C GLU A 23 5.96 -6.23 4.70
N PHE A 24 6.45 -5.15 4.10
CA PHE A 24 7.47 -5.23 3.06
C PHE A 24 8.26 -3.93 2.89
N SER A 25 9.40 -4.03 2.21
CA SER A 25 10.06 -2.91 1.55
C SER A 25 10.27 -3.21 0.07
N ALA A 26 10.29 -2.18 -0.76
CA ALA A 26 10.53 -2.30 -2.20
C ALA A 26 11.07 -1.00 -2.78
N ASP A 27 11.75 -1.09 -3.91
CA ASP A 27 11.95 0.04 -4.79
C ASP A 27 10.70 0.21 -5.66
N GLN A 28 10.23 1.45 -5.83
CA GLN A 28 9.05 1.79 -6.60
C GLN A 28 9.39 2.75 -7.73
N THR A 29 8.91 2.43 -8.92
CA THR A 29 8.93 3.35 -10.06
C THR A 29 7.49 3.62 -10.48
N THR A 30 7.09 4.90 -10.49
CA THR A 30 5.78 5.33 -10.96
C THR A 30 5.95 6.22 -12.18
N ARG A 31 5.24 5.90 -13.27
CA ARG A 31 5.20 6.71 -14.48
C ARG A 31 3.79 7.28 -14.66
N ILE A 32 3.68 8.58 -14.88
CA ILE A 32 2.43 9.30 -15.19
C ILE A 32 2.69 10.18 -16.41
N GLY A 33 2.11 9.79 -17.55
CA GLY A 33 2.40 10.42 -18.82
C GLY A 33 3.89 10.34 -19.18
N LYS A 34 4.56 11.50 -19.25
CA LYS A 34 6.00 11.61 -19.52
C LYS A 34 6.87 11.68 -18.26
N SER A 35 6.26 11.82 -17.10
CA SER A 35 6.98 11.95 -15.82
C SER A 35 7.24 10.58 -15.21
N THR A 36 8.47 10.34 -14.78
CA THR A 36 8.88 9.15 -14.03
C THR A 36 9.39 9.56 -12.67
N MET A 37 8.88 8.92 -11.64
CA MET A 37 9.29 9.08 -10.25
C MET A 37 9.80 7.76 -9.72
N THR A 38 10.94 7.78 -9.05
CA THR A 38 11.53 6.60 -8.40
C THR A 38 11.69 6.85 -6.92
N GLY A 39 11.55 5.80 -6.14
CA GLY A 39 11.67 5.91 -4.70
C GLY A 39 11.71 4.55 -4.02
N LYS A 40 11.71 4.59 -2.71
CA LYS A 40 11.61 3.41 -1.86
C LYS A 40 10.37 3.47 -1.01
N ILE A 41 9.71 2.34 -0.85
CA ILE A 41 8.57 2.19 0.03
C ILE A 41 8.89 1.20 1.15
N TYR A 42 8.45 1.52 2.36
CA TYR A 42 8.38 0.65 3.53
C TYR A 42 6.93 0.61 3.96
N PHE A 43 6.38 -0.57 4.18
CA PHE A 43 4.94 -0.74 4.41
C PHE A 43 4.65 -1.67 5.59
N GLN A 44 3.72 -1.23 6.40
CA GLN A 44 2.93 -2.00 7.36
C GLN A 44 1.44 -1.70 7.11
N PRO A 45 0.50 -2.55 7.52
CA PRO A 45 -0.92 -2.38 7.17
C PRO A 45 -1.57 -1.05 7.58
N ASP A 46 -1.09 -0.46 8.68
CA ASP A 46 -1.61 0.79 9.26
C ASP A 46 -0.71 2.01 9.04
N ARG A 47 0.46 1.81 8.39
CA ARG A 47 1.44 2.89 8.16
C ARG A 47 2.38 2.55 7.02
N TRP A 48 2.83 3.56 6.30
CA TRP A 48 3.85 3.38 5.26
C TRP A 48 4.68 4.64 5.10
N ARG A 49 5.92 4.43 4.70
CA ARG A 49 6.90 5.47 4.41
C ARG A 49 7.28 5.40 2.94
N VAL A 50 7.29 6.52 2.26
CA VAL A 50 7.77 6.64 0.88
C VAL A 50 8.89 7.66 0.82
N GLU A 51 9.99 7.28 0.20
CA GLU A 51 11.17 8.12 -0.02
C GLU A 51 11.34 8.30 -1.52
N MET A 52 10.91 9.44 -2.06
CA MET A 52 11.00 9.74 -3.49
C MET A 52 12.30 10.48 -3.80
N ALA A 53 13.04 10.03 -4.81
CA ALA A 53 14.21 10.75 -5.31
C ALA A 53 13.79 12.08 -5.94
N SER A 54 14.49 13.17 -5.62
CA SER A 54 14.37 14.46 -6.30
C SER A 54 15.72 15.17 -6.36
N ALA A 55 15.84 16.16 -7.26
CA ALA A 55 17.07 16.96 -7.40
C ALA A 55 17.44 17.74 -6.12
N GLU A 56 16.46 18.04 -5.27
CA GLU A 56 16.63 18.79 -4.02
C GLU A 56 16.89 17.88 -2.80
N GLY A 57 17.11 16.57 -3.04
CA GLY A 57 17.20 15.53 -2.01
C GLY A 57 15.89 14.72 -1.90
N PRO A 58 15.91 13.65 -1.11
CA PRO A 58 14.75 12.77 -1.00
C PRO A 58 13.56 13.49 -0.36
N LYS A 59 12.40 13.40 -1.01
CA LYS A 59 11.11 13.82 -0.45
C LYS A 59 10.51 12.63 0.29
N VAL A 60 10.37 12.78 1.60
CA VAL A 60 9.92 11.70 2.47
C VAL A 60 8.51 11.99 2.96
N SER A 61 7.59 11.03 2.76
CA SER A 61 6.28 11.03 3.40
C SER A 61 6.16 9.85 4.35
N ILE A 62 5.63 10.10 5.54
CA ILE A 62 5.24 9.07 6.51
C ILE A 62 3.73 9.15 6.65
N ASN A 63 3.06 8.07 6.33
CA ASN A 63 1.60 7.98 6.30
C ASN A 63 1.14 7.09 7.45
N ARG A 64 0.24 7.59 8.27
CA ARG A 64 -0.24 6.97 9.50
C ARG A 64 -1.74 6.82 9.43
N LEU A 65 -2.22 5.64 8.99
CA LEU A 65 -3.65 5.33 8.94
C LEU A 65 -4.25 5.31 10.36
N ASP A 66 -3.48 4.78 11.31
CA ASP A 66 -3.84 4.75 12.73
C ASP A 66 -4.06 6.15 13.35
N ARG A 67 -3.52 7.21 12.73
CA ARG A 67 -3.66 8.62 13.16
C ARG A 67 -4.38 9.50 12.16
N ALA A 68 -4.78 8.96 11.01
CA ALA A 68 -5.39 9.67 9.88
C ALA A 68 -4.57 10.88 9.39
N VAL A 69 -3.21 10.79 9.44
CA VAL A 69 -2.31 11.87 9.03
C VAL A 69 -1.21 11.39 8.08
N THR A 70 -0.71 12.33 7.28
CA THR A 70 0.52 12.23 6.50
C THR A 70 1.50 13.29 6.97
N TRP A 71 2.71 12.90 7.31
CA TRP A 71 3.82 13.80 7.59
C TRP A 71 4.73 13.90 6.37
N LEU A 72 4.90 15.11 5.84
CA LEU A 72 5.88 15.42 4.79
C LEU A 72 7.12 15.99 5.46
N LEU A 73 8.23 15.26 5.38
CA LEU A 73 9.51 15.70 5.95
C LEU A 73 10.18 16.68 4.99
N LEU A 74 10.70 17.78 5.55
CA LEU A 74 11.41 18.82 4.83
C LEU A 74 12.91 18.81 5.17
N PRO A 75 13.80 19.30 4.26
CA PRO A 75 15.26 19.23 4.44
C PRO A 75 15.79 19.92 5.69
N ASN A 76 15.09 20.97 6.19
CA ASN A 76 15.50 21.79 7.35
C ASN A 76 15.07 21.19 8.71
N ARG A 77 14.85 19.87 8.78
CA ARG A 77 14.34 19.19 9.97
C ARG A 77 12.98 19.72 10.45
N SER A 78 12.15 20.16 9.52
CA SER A 78 10.75 20.47 9.79
C SER A 78 9.84 19.48 9.07
N TYR A 79 8.56 19.47 9.44
CA TYR A 79 7.57 18.66 8.74
C TYR A 79 6.24 19.40 8.64
N VAL A 80 5.50 19.05 7.61
CA VAL A 80 4.10 19.45 7.43
C VAL A 80 3.21 18.27 7.75
N GLU A 81 2.15 18.50 8.50
CA GLU A 81 1.10 17.49 8.76
C GLU A 81 -0.12 17.78 7.91
N LEU A 82 -0.54 16.79 7.16
CA LEU A 82 -1.70 16.83 6.27
C LEU A 82 -2.69 15.73 6.66
N PRO A 83 -3.99 15.89 6.39
CA PRO A 83 -4.93 14.78 6.46
C PRO A 83 -4.49 13.64 5.53
N LEU A 84 -4.57 12.40 6.01
CA LEU A 84 -4.28 11.22 5.18
C LEU A 84 -5.32 11.11 4.06
N ARG A 85 -4.86 10.84 2.86
CA ARG A 85 -5.70 10.55 1.70
C ARG A 85 -5.79 9.05 1.49
N ILE A 86 -6.99 8.51 1.53
CA ILE A 86 -7.25 7.05 1.39
C ILE A 86 -6.83 6.53 0.02
N ASP A 87 -6.93 7.35 -1.04
CA ASP A 87 -6.50 7.02 -2.40
C ASP A 87 -4.98 6.80 -2.54
N GLN A 88 -4.20 7.19 -1.54
CA GLN A 88 -2.74 7.00 -1.49
C GLN A 88 -2.31 5.69 -0.79
N ILE A 89 -3.23 4.91 -0.26
CA ILE A 89 -2.90 3.61 0.35
C ILE A 89 -2.34 2.67 -0.73
N PRO A 90 -1.15 2.10 -0.52
CA PRO A 90 -0.56 1.16 -1.49
C PRO A 90 -1.43 -0.08 -1.68
N ARG A 91 -1.83 -0.33 -2.93
CA ARG A 91 -2.66 -1.48 -3.31
C ARG A 91 -1.78 -2.61 -3.82
N VAL A 92 -1.14 -3.31 -2.90
CA VAL A 92 -0.15 -4.34 -3.20
C VAL A 92 -0.66 -5.78 -3.05
N GLY A 93 -1.87 -5.95 -2.53
CA GLY A 93 -2.52 -7.25 -2.43
C GLY A 93 -2.94 -7.82 -3.79
N PRO A 94 -3.24 -9.11 -3.86
CA PRO A 94 -3.68 -9.77 -5.09
C PRO A 94 -5.07 -9.30 -5.57
N THR A 95 -5.85 -8.66 -4.70
CA THR A 95 -7.17 -8.09 -4.99
C THR A 95 -7.20 -6.60 -4.68
N ILE A 96 -8.11 -5.87 -5.31
CA ILE A 96 -8.29 -4.42 -5.14
C ILE A 96 -9.69 -4.14 -4.59
N GLU A 97 -9.80 -3.18 -3.69
CA GLU A 97 -11.10 -2.66 -3.25
C GLU A 97 -11.88 -2.06 -4.42
N GLY A 98 -13.18 -2.38 -4.51
CA GLY A 98 -14.03 -1.99 -5.64
C GLY A 98 -13.86 -2.86 -6.89
N GLU A 99 -13.11 -3.96 -6.81
CA GLU A 99 -13.00 -4.91 -7.91
C GLU A 99 -14.34 -5.62 -8.15
N VAL A 100 -14.87 -5.50 -9.38
CA VAL A 100 -16.12 -6.12 -9.80
C VAL A 100 -15.91 -7.26 -10.79
N ALA A 101 -14.76 -7.32 -11.46
CA ALA A 101 -14.39 -8.42 -12.35
C ALA A 101 -12.86 -8.54 -12.45
N ARG A 102 -12.38 -9.79 -12.63
CA ARG A 102 -10.97 -10.13 -12.84
C ARG A 102 -10.87 -11.23 -13.87
N LYS A 103 -9.99 -11.03 -14.87
CA LYS A 103 -9.72 -12.00 -15.92
C LYS A 103 -8.22 -12.20 -16.03
N HIS A 104 -7.75 -13.44 -15.92
CA HIS A 104 -6.36 -13.78 -16.25
C HIS A 104 -6.14 -13.61 -17.77
N VAL A 105 -5.12 -12.84 -18.16
CA VAL A 105 -4.85 -12.52 -19.57
C VAL A 105 -3.47 -12.92 -20.03
N GLY A 106 -2.65 -13.51 -19.16
CA GLY A 106 -1.33 -14.04 -19.53
C GLY A 106 -0.35 -14.08 -18.37
N ASN A 107 0.88 -14.46 -18.67
CA ASN A 107 1.99 -14.49 -17.73
C ASN A 107 3.15 -13.69 -18.32
N GLU A 108 3.61 -12.70 -17.59
CA GLU A 108 4.73 -11.83 -17.98
C GLU A 108 5.67 -11.65 -16.79
N PRO A 109 6.99 -11.73 -16.93
CA PRO A 109 7.90 -11.45 -15.82
C PRO A 109 7.94 -9.93 -15.54
N VAL A 110 7.96 -9.56 -14.26
CA VAL A 110 8.17 -8.18 -13.82
C VAL A 110 9.34 -8.13 -12.86
N SER A 111 10.31 -7.27 -13.13
CA SER A 111 11.54 -7.13 -12.32
C SER A 111 12.24 -8.48 -12.04
N GLY A 112 12.26 -9.39 -13.02
CA GLY A 112 12.87 -10.71 -12.92
C GLY A 112 12.03 -11.77 -12.19
N ARG A 113 10.86 -11.43 -11.66
CA ARG A 113 9.95 -12.35 -10.98
C ARG A 113 8.81 -12.79 -11.90
N LYS A 114 8.45 -14.08 -11.86
CA LYS A 114 7.28 -14.59 -12.57
C LYS A 114 6.01 -13.94 -12.03
N THR A 115 5.16 -13.45 -12.90
CA THR A 115 3.88 -12.86 -12.54
C THR A 115 2.76 -13.33 -13.46
N GLU A 116 1.56 -13.38 -12.91
CA GLU A 116 0.30 -13.58 -13.62
C GLU A 116 -0.31 -12.21 -13.90
N LYS A 117 -0.65 -11.95 -15.16
CA LYS A 117 -1.27 -10.69 -15.59
C LYS A 117 -2.78 -10.82 -15.57
N TYR A 118 -3.42 -9.88 -14.94
CA TYR A 118 -4.87 -9.79 -14.84
C TYR A 118 -5.38 -8.47 -15.43
N GLU A 119 -6.46 -8.55 -16.19
CA GLU A 119 -7.33 -7.43 -16.48
C GLU A 119 -8.37 -7.33 -15.35
N VAL A 120 -8.41 -6.19 -14.69
CA VAL A 120 -9.25 -5.95 -13.51
C VAL A 120 -10.18 -4.79 -13.79
N THR A 121 -11.48 -5.01 -13.64
CA THR A 121 -12.48 -3.94 -13.67
C THR A 121 -12.74 -3.47 -12.25
N VAL A 122 -12.51 -2.19 -11.99
CA VAL A 122 -12.76 -1.55 -10.70
C VAL A 122 -13.90 -0.55 -10.86
N GLU A 123 -14.84 -0.56 -9.91
CA GLU A 123 -15.93 0.40 -9.83
C GLU A 123 -15.72 1.32 -8.61
N SER A 124 -15.73 2.64 -8.86
CA SER A 124 -15.66 3.66 -7.82
C SER A 124 -16.55 4.82 -8.22
N ASP A 125 -17.40 5.28 -7.31
CA ASP A 125 -18.34 6.39 -7.53
C ASP A 125 -19.20 6.23 -8.79
N GLY A 126 -19.67 4.98 -9.06
CA GLY A 126 -20.47 4.63 -10.23
C GLY A 126 -19.72 4.65 -11.55
N LYS A 127 -18.40 4.82 -11.54
CA LYS A 127 -17.55 4.78 -12.74
C LYS A 127 -16.73 3.50 -12.77
N ARG A 128 -16.75 2.83 -13.92
CA ARG A 128 -15.92 1.65 -14.18
C ARG A 128 -14.66 2.05 -14.92
N GLN A 129 -13.55 1.50 -14.47
CA GLN A 129 -12.26 1.63 -15.15
C GLN A 129 -11.58 0.26 -15.23
N ILE A 130 -10.81 0.07 -16.28
CA ILE A 130 -9.99 -1.14 -16.48
C ILE A 130 -8.56 -0.78 -16.14
N ILE A 131 -7.95 -1.66 -15.32
CA ILE A 131 -6.52 -1.62 -15.02
C ILE A 131 -5.92 -2.99 -15.25
N TYR A 132 -4.62 -3.05 -15.41
CA TYR A 132 -3.86 -4.30 -15.42
C TYR A 132 -3.06 -4.46 -14.16
N GLN A 133 -3.07 -5.68 -13.60
CA GLN A 133 -2.22 -6.08 -12.47
C GLN A 133 -1.34 -7.26 -12.87
N TRP A 134 -0.10 -7.23 -12.41
CA TRP A 134 0.84 -8.35 -12.49
C TRP A 134 1.14 -8.83 -11.08
N VAL A 135 0.61 -9.97 -10.73
CA VAL A 135 0.69 -10.55 -9.38
C VAL A 135 1.74 -11.65 -9.36
N ALA A 136 2.67 -11.59 -8.44
CA ALA A 136 3.62 -12.65 -8.16
C ALA A 136 2.95 -13.67 -7.21
N PRO A 137 2.62 -14.89 -7.68
CA PRO A 137 1.81 -15.83 -6.91
C PRO A 137 2.56 -16.41 -5.71
N ASP A 138 3.89 -16.51 -5.80
CA ASP A 138 4.76 -17.06 -4.75
C ASP A 138 4.79 -16.20 -3.48
N ILE A 139 4.64 -14.87 -3.62
CA ILE A 139 4.61 -13.93 -2.50
C ILE A 139 3.25 -13.22 -2.36
N LYS A 140 2.29 -13.53 -3.24
CA LYS A 140 0.94 -12.92 -3.29
C LYS A 140 0.98 -11.39 -3.32
N PHE A 141 1.90 -10.85 -4.11
CA PHE A 141 2.21 -9.43 -4.18
C PHE A 141 2.02 -8.90 -5.59
N THR A 142 1.39 -7.72 -5.73
CA THR A 142 1.24 -7.03 -7.00
C THR A 142 2.54 -6.30 -7.36
N MET A 143 3.30 -6.87 -8.28
CA MET A 143 4.58 -6.32 -8.75
C MET A 143 4.41 -5.11 -9.66
N LYS A 144 3.28 -5.02 -10.39
CA LYS A 144 3.00 -3.93 -11.31
C LYS A 144 1.50 -3.70 -11.41
N THR A 145 1.10 -2.44 -11.49
CA THR A 145 -0.25 -2.00 -11.85
C THR A 145 -0.16 -0.92 -12.91
N ALA A 146 -1.04 -0.95 -13.91
CA ALA A 146 -1.08 0.04 -14.98
C ALA A 146 -2.51 0.33 -15.42
N SER A 147 -2.78 1.57 -15.87
CA SER A 147 -4.04 1.90 -16.52
C SER A 147 -4.14 1.23 -17.90
N ALA A 148 -5.35 0.88 -18.33
CA ALA A 148 -5.57 0.26 -19.64
C ALA A 148 -5.16 1.17 -20.81
N ASP A 149 -5.25 2.49 -20.64
CA ASP A 149 -4.82 3.48 -21.64
C ASP A 149 -3.31 3.80 -21.61
N GLY A 150 -2.55 3.12 -20.73
CA GLY A 150 -1.10 3.28 -20.59
C GLY A 150 -0.64 4.62 -20.03
N LYS A 151 -1.53 5.47 -19.54
CA LYS A 151 -1.16 6.80 -19.04
C LYS A 151 -0.44 6.78 -17.71
N TRP A 152 -0.65 5.74 -16.90
CA TRP A 152 0.11 5.55 -15.67
C TRP A 152 0.45 4.09 -15.43
N GLU A 153 1.55 3.88 -14.77
CA GLU A 153 1.96 2.58 -14.22
C GLU A 153 2.77 2.76 -12.94
N SER A 154 2.69 1.79 -12.07
CA SER A 154 3.54 1.66 -10.89
C SER A 154 4.15 0.27 -10.87
N VAL A 155 5.47 0.20 -10.73
CA VAL A 155 6.25 -1.04 -10.75
C VAL A 155 7.06 -1.13 -9.46
N TYR A 156 7.04 -2.30 -8.84
CA TYR A 156 7.88 -2.63 -7.69
C TYR A 156 9.03 -3.54 -8.11
N SER A 157 10.21 -3.29 -7.55
CA SER A 157 11.40 -4.12 -7.68
C SER A 157 12.07 -4.28 -6.32
N SER A 158 13.04 -5.17 -6.20
CA SER A 158 13.76 -5.44 -4.94
C SER A 158 12.82 -5.70 -3.75
N VAL A 159 11.69 -6.37 -4.00
CA VAL A 159 10.65 -6.60 -2.98
C VAL A 159 11.17 -7.57 -1.91
N THR A 160 11.19 -7.11 -0.68
CA THR A 160 11.52 -7.90 0.51
C THR A 160 10.31 -7.96 1.44
N ILE A 161 9.74 -9.15 1.59
CA ILE A 161 8.63 -9.41 2.50
C ILE A 161 9.18 -9.73 3.88
N GLY A 162 8.65 -9.08 4.91
CA GLY A 162 9.01 -9.30 6.31
C GLY A 162 8.86 -8.05 7.17
N PRO A 163 9.08 -8.18 8.48
CA PRO A 163 8.91 -7.10 9.44
C PRO A 163 9.74 -5.87 9.08
N GLN A 164 9.12 -4.69 9.19
CA GLN A 164 9.78 -3.41 8.98
C GLN A 164 10.12 -2.78 10.33
N ARG A 165 11.23 -2.06 10.40
CA ARG A 165 11.64 -1.35 11.62
C ARG A 165 10.60 -0.30 12.00
N PRO A 166 10.09 -0.29 13.25
CA PRO A 166 9.03 0.64 13.68
C PRO A 166 9.41 2.12 13.57
N ASP A 167 10.69 2.45 13.80
CA ASP A 167 11.21 3.82 13.76
C ASP A 167 11.14 4.47 12.36
N LEU A 168 11.00 3.67 11.30
CA LEU A 168 10.78 4.17 9.94
C LEU A 168 9.47 4.98 9.80
N PHE A 169 8.49 4.69 10.65
CA PHE A 169 7.15 5.25 10.57
C PHE A 169 6.86 6.32 11.62
N ASP A 170 7.87 6.72 12.38
CA ASP A 170 7.77 7.81 13.34
C ASP A 170 8.52 9.05 12.85
N LEU A 171 8.16 10.20 13.40
CA LEU A 171 8.90 11.44 13.12
C LEU A 171 10.32 11.32 13.68
N PRO A 172 11.35 11.59 12.88
CA PRO A 172 12.72 11.58 13.39
C PRO A 172 12.93 12.61 14.49
N ALA A 173 13.79 12.31 15.45
CA ALA A 173 14.10 13.22 16.54
C ALA A 173 14.59 14.60 16.02
N GLY A 174 14.15 15.67 16.67
CA GLY A 174 14.53 17.05 16.32
C GLY A 174 13.77 17.66 15.14
N TYR A 175 12.73 16.99 14.63
CA TYR A 175 11.83 17.60 13.64
C TYR A 175 10.78 18.46 14.30
N THR A 176 10.53 19.67 13.75
CA THR A 176 9.52 20.62 14.24
C THR A 176 8.39 20.79 13.23
N LYS A 177 7.15 20.87 13.73
CA LYS A 177 5.98 21.10 12.87
C LYS A 177 5.96 22.52 12.33
N VAL A 178 5.70 22.66 11.03
CA VAL A 178 5.45 23.96 10.39
C VAL A 178 4.06 23.95 9.74
N SER A 179 3.41 25.11 9.70
CA SER A 179 2.13 25.29 9.03
C SER A 179 2.36 25.61 7.55
N VAL A 180 1.53 25.04 6.67
CA VAL A 180 1.43 25.51 5.28
C VAL A 180 0.69 26.84 5.31
N GLN A 181 1.38 27.93 5.02
CA GLN A 181 0.68 29.19 4.76
C GLN A 181 -0.14 29.00 3.48
N LYS A 182 -1.45 29.27 3.59
CA LYS A 182 -2.38 29.26 2.46
C LYS A 182 -2.13 30.44 1.55
#